data_940cf57b6277a13c2a359634d6652bd4
#
_entry.id   940cf57b6277a13c2a359634d6652bd4
#
_cell.length_a   1.000
_cell.length_b   1.000
_cell.length_c   1.000
_cell.angle_alpha   90.00
_cell.angle_beta   90.00
_cell.angle_gamma   90.00
#
_symmetry.space_group_name_H-M   'P 1'
#
loop_
_entity.id
_entity.type
_entity.pdbx_description
1 polymer ?
#
loop_
_entity_poly.entity_id
_entity_poly.type
_entity_poly.pdbx_seq_one_letter_code
_entity_poly.pdbx_strand_id
1 'polypeptide(L)'
;MQWKGLPLFKSVFDLGIYQMLLWELKPKTIIEIGAINGGSAVWMADLLKSFGLECHVYSFDINIPCFQYEDVTFIQGDCNQIGTGMTASFLSELPHPWLVIEDAHVNVTNVLSYFARYMSSNDYLVVEDSGCKQEGVAEFLSDKAEKFVVDTKYCDFFGRNMTCSHNSILKK
;
A
#
# COMPACT_ATOMS: atom_id res chain seq x y z
N MET A 1 -11.54 -1.99 -13.81
CA MET A 1 -12.94 -1.55 -13.50
C MET A 1 -12.98 -0.06 -13.18
N GLN A 2 -14.11 0.46 -12.66
CA GLN A 2 -14.22 1.87 -12.23
C GLN A 2 -14.86 1.95 -10.86
N TRP A 3 -14.46 2.95 -10.06
CA TRP A 3 -15.09 3.33 -8.80
C TRP A 3 -15.46 4.81 -8.84
N LYS A 4 -16.74 5.12 -8.73
CA LYS A 4 -17.27 6.49 -8.84
C LYS A 4 -16.79 7.25 -10.09
N GLY A 5 -16.64 6.54 -11.21
CA GLY A 5 -16.16 7.10 -12.48
C GLY A 5 -14.63 7.16 -12.62
N LEU A 6 -13.87 6.86 -11.57
CA LEU A 6 -12.39 6.80 -11.60
C LEU A 6 -11.93 5.40 -12.03
N PRO A 7 -10.92 5.28 -12.88
CA PRO A 7 -10.31 3.98 -13.19
C PRO A 7 -9.77 3.32 -11.92
N LEU A 8 -10.08 2.03 -11.74
CA LEU A 8 -9.60 1.21 -10.62
C LEU A 8 -8.90 -0.03 -11.20
N PHE A 9 -7.57 -0.02 -11.12
CA PHE A 9 -6.71 -1.07 -11.68
C PHE A 9 -6.39 -2.14 -10.64
N LYS A 10 -7.42 -2.85 -10.18
CA LYS A 10 -7.29 -3.98 -9.26
C LYS A 10 -8.01 -5.19 -9.85
N SER A 11 -7.44 -6.38 -9.70
CA SER A 11 -8.12 -7.61 -10.05
C SER A 11 -9.28 -7.87 -9.07
N VAL A 12 -10.22 -8.72 -9.46
CA VAL A 12 -11.33 -9.13 -8.56
C VAL A 12 -10.82 -9.88 -7.33
N PHE A 13 -9.70 -10.58 -7.45
CA PHE A 13 -9.05 -11.28 -6.34
C PHE A 13 -8.43 -10.29 -5.37
N ASP A 14 -7.72 -9.27 -5.87
CA ASP A 14 -7.11 -8.24 -5.03
C ASP A 14 -8.18 -7.44 -4.29
N LEU A 15 -9.29 -7.09 -4.93
CA LEU A 15 -10.40 -6.41 -4.25
C LEU A 15 -10.94 -7.22 -3.06
N GLY A 16 -11.09 -8.55 -3.22
CA GLY A 16 -11.51 -9.44 -2.14
C GLY A 16 -10.48 -9.49 -1.01
N ILE A 17 -9.19 -9.59 -1.34
CA ILE A 17 -8.10 -9.62 -0.36
C ILE A 17 -8.01 -8.30 0.41
N TYR A 18 -8.07 -7.15 -0.28
CA TYR A 18 -8.04 -5.86 0.39
C TYR A 18 -9.23 -5.66 1.33
N GLN A 19 -10.44 -6.09 0.95
CA GLN A 19 -11.60 -6.02 1.85
C GLN A 19 -11.35 -6.79 3.15
N MET A 20 -10.81 -8.01 3.05
CA MET A 20 -10.48 -8.84 4.21
C MET A 20 -9.37 -8.21 5.05
N LEU A 21 -8.28 -7.79 4.40
CA LEU A 21 -7.13 -7.20 5.08
C LEU A 21 -7.51 -5.89 5.79
N LEU A 22 -8.22 -4.99 5.14
CA LEU A 22 -8.67 -3.72 5.70
C LEU A 22 -9.62 -3.93 6.89
N TRP A 23 -10.55 -4.90 6.79
CA TRP A 23 -11.44 -5.23 7.90
C TRP A 23 -10.71 -5.78 9.12
N GLU A 24 -9.72 -6.65 8.91
CA GLU A 24 -8.96 -7.28 10.01
C GLU A 24 -7.90 -6.36 10.60
N LEU A 25 -7.16 -5.65 9.76
CA LEU A 25 -6.10 -4.72 10.18
C LEU A 25 -6.68 -3.48 10.85
N LYS A 26 -7.80 -2.95 10.34
CA LYS A 26 -8.40 -1.66 10.77
C LYS A 26 -7.36 -0.54 10.76
N PRO A 27 -6.71 -0.28 9.61
CA PRO A 27 -5.63 0.68 9.55
C PRO A 27 -6.11 2.06 9.96
N LYS A 28 -5.24 2.82 10.63
CA LYS A 28 -5.45 4.25 10.87
C LYS A 28 -4.84 5.09 9.76
N THR A 29 -3.85 4.53 9.07
CA THR A 29 -3.18 5.17 7.94
C THR A 29 -2.99 4.16 6.81
N ILE A 30 -3.34 4.58 5.60
CA ILE A 30 -2.93 3.90 4.36
C ILE A 30 -1.95 4.81 3.63
N ILE A 31 -0.83 4.25 3.18
CA ILE A 31 0.16 4.93 2.35
C ILE A 31 0.25 4.15 1.04
N GLU A 32 -0.24 4.75 -0.04
CA GLU A 32 -0.19 4.19 -1.39
C GLU A 32 0.88 4.91 -2.20
N ILE A 33 1.78 4.15 -2.81
CA ILE A 33 2.83 4.63 -3.69
C ILE A 33 2.48 4.19 -5.10
N GLY A 34 2.06 5.14 -5.94
CA GLY A 34 1.51 4.91 -7.28
C GLY A 34 0.01 5.26 -7.34
N ALA A 35 -0.31 6.56 -7.33
CA ALA A 35 -1.69 7.04 -7.31
C ALA A 35 -2.40 6.93 -8.65
N ILE A 36 -1.66 7.07 -9.77
CA ILE A 36 -2.17 7.19 -11.13
C ILE A 36 -3.38 8.16 -11.20
N ASN A 37 -4.60 7.63 -11.20
CA ASN A 37 -5.85 8.40 -11.28
C ASN A 37 -6.57 8.54 -9.93
N GLY A 38 -5.98 8.06 -8.83
CA GLY A 38 -6.55 8.12 -7.48
C GLY A 38 -7.72 7.16 -7.22
N GLY A 39 -8.07 6.29 -8.17
CA GLY A 39 -9.22 5.40 -8.05
C GLY A 39 -9.12 4.40 -6.90
N SER A 40 -7.93 3.85 -6.65
CA SER A 40 -7.64 2.93 -5.55
C SER A 40 -7.71 3.64 -4.19
N ALA A 41 -7.12 4.84 -4.07
CA ALA A 41 -7.18 5.64 -2.85
C ALA A 41 -8.62 5.99 -2.46
N VAL A 42 -9.42 6.47 -3.42
CA VAL A 42 -10.84 6.77 -3.21
C VAL A 42 -11.63 5.53 -2.83
N TRP A 43 -11.38 4.40 -3.50
CA TRP A 43 -12.05 3.14 -3.19
C TRP A 43 -11.74 2.65 -1.78
N MET A 44 -10.48 2.72 -1.34
CA MET A 44 -10.08 2.31 0.01
C MET A 44 -10.68 3.22 1.08
N ALA A 45 -10.69 4.53 0.87
CA ALA A 45 -11.33 5.49 1.79
C ALA A 45 -12.83 5.21 1.93
N ASP A 46 -13.54 5.03 0.83
CA ASP A 46 -14.98 4.70 0.84
C ASP A 46 -15.26 3.36 1.53
N LEU A 47 -14.42 2.36 1.28
CA LEU A 47 -14.58 1.04 1.88
C LEU A 47 -14.43 1.10 3.40
N LEU A 48 -13.39 1.78 3.89
CA LEU A 48 -13.17 1.96 5.33
C LEU A 48 -14.29 2.76 5.98
N LYS A 49 -14.75 3.81 5.32
CA LYS A 49 -15.92 4.58 5.77
C LYS A 49 -17.18 3.70 5.85
N SER A 50 -17.39 2.80 4.88
CA SER A 50 -18.51 1.84 4.91
C SER A 50 -18.41 0.83 6.06
N PHE A 51 -17.19 0.53 6.51
CA PHE A 51 -16.94 -0.29 7.70
C PHE A 51 -17.10 0.47 9.03
N GLY A 52 -17.34 1.77 8.98
CA GLY A 52 -17.36 2.63 10.18
C GLY A 52 -15.98 2.84 10.80
N LEU A 53 -14.92 2.73 10.01
CA LEU A 53 -13.54 2.89 10.45
C LEU A 53 -12.99 4.26 10.03
N GLU A 54 -12.35 4.94 10.98
CA GLU A 54 -11.62 6.18 10.72
C GLU A 54 -10.21 5.85 10.25
N CYS A 55 -9.87 6.28 9.03
CA CYS A 55 -8.57 6.08 8.41
C CYS A 55 -8.31 7.20 7.42
N HIS A 56 -7.04 7.60 7.28
CA HIS A 56 -6.63 8.54 6.24
C HIS A 56 -5.73 7.87 5.20
N VAL A 57 -6.00 8.13 3.93
CA VAL A 57 -5.22 7.59 2.80
C VAL A 57 -4.29 8.67 2.27
N TYR A 58 -2.99 8.42 2.31
CA TYR A 58 -1.97 9.25 1.65
C TYR A 58 -1.53 8.54 0.38
N SER A 59 -1.83 9.12 -0.77
CA SER A 59 -1.51 8.53 -2.07
C SER A 59 -0.47 9.37 -2.79
N PHE A 60 0.68 8.76 -3.08
CA PHE A 60 1.90 9.42 -3.56
C PHE A 60 2.17 9.05 -5.02
N ASP A 61 2.44 10.04 -5.85
CA ASP A 61 2.78 9.84 -7.25
C ASP A 61 3.59 11.03 -7.80
N ILE A 62 4.31 10.81 -8.89
CA ILE A 62 4.98 11.88 -9.63
C ILE A 62 3.97 12.84 -10.29
N ASN A 63 2.79 12.31 -10.66
CA ASN A 63 1.66 13.06 -11.21
C ASN A 63 0.42 12.80 -10.37
N ILE A 64 0.00 13.76 -9.57
CA ILE A 64 -1.17 13.62 -8.71
C ILE A 64 -2.48 13.97 -9.46
N PRO A 65 -3.61 13.35 -9.09
CA PRO A 65 -4.93 13.74 -9.55
C PRO A 65 -5.26 15.19 -9.22
N CYS A 66 -6.02 15.87 -10.08
CA CYS A 66 -6.40 17.27 -9.89
C CYS A 66 -7.77 17.46 -9.19
N PHE A 67 -8.18 16.50 -8.36
CA PHE A 67 -9.39 16.60 -7.55
C PHE A 67 -9.05 16.38 -6.07
N GLN A 68 -9.99 16.76 -5.20
CA GLN A 68 -9.91 16.49 -3.76
C GLN A 68 -10.94 15.42 -3.38
N TYR A 69 -10.63 14.61 -2.39
CA TYR A 69 -11.52 13.63 -1.83
C TYR A 69 -11.40 13.57 -0.31
N GLU A 70 -12.54 13.36 0.38
CA GLU A 70 -12.57 13.23 1.84
C GLU A 70 -11.70 12.06 2.29
N ASP A 71 -10.92 12.25 3.34
CA ASP A 71 -9.99 11.25 3.89
C ASP A 71 -8.89 10.75 2.93
N VAL A 72 -8.64 11.48 1.82
CA VAL A 72 -7.53 11.21 0.89
C VAL A 72 -6.68 12.45 0.70
N THR A 73 -5.38 12.30 0.85
CA THR A 73 -4.39 13.33 0.51
C THR A 73 -3.47 12.82 -0.59
N PHE A 74 -3.47 13.50 -1.73
CA PHE A 74 -2.53 13.23 -2.82
C PHE A 74 -1.25 14.03 -2.60
N ILE A 75 -0.11 13.33 -2.60
CA ILE A 75 1.23 13.90 -2.37
C ILE A 75 2.05 13.73 -3.64
N GLN A 76 2.52 14.84 -4.21
CA GLN A 76 3.38 14.78 -5.38
C GLN A 76 4.84 14.52 -4.98
N GLY A 77 5.48 13.56 -5.68
CA GLY A 77 6.91 13.29 -5.51
C GLY A 77 7.41 12.12 -6.32
N ASP A 78 8.73 11.92 -6.28
CA ASP A 78 9.45 10.88 -7.04
C ASP A 78 9.90 9.75 -6.10
N CYS A 79 9.60 8.50 -6.44
CA CYS A 79 10.06 7.30 -5.70
C CYS A 79 11.58 7.19 -5.60
N ASN A 80 12.33 7.80 -6.54
CA ASN A 80 13.79 7.89 -6.45
C ASN A 80 14.26 8.85 -5.34
N GLN A 81 13.38 9.69 -4.83
CA GLN A 81 13.60 10.67 -3.77
C GLN A 81 12.47 10.62 -2.73
N ILE A 82 12.02 9.41 -2.37
CA ILE A 82 10.82 9.19 -1.55
C ILE A 82 10.80 10.02 -0.26
N GLY A 83 11.93 10.21 0.38
CA GLY A 83 12.07 10.99 1.62
C GLY A 83 11.86 12.50 1.45
N THR A 84 11.77 13.04 0.24
CA THR A 84 11.46 14.47 0.02
C THR A 84 9.97 14.74 0.06
N GLY A 85 9.14 13.86 -0.47
CA GLY A 85 7.67 13.96 -0.42
C GLY A 85 7.07 13.39 0.86
N MET A 86 7.61 12.25 1.31
CA MET A 86 7.21 11.58 2.55
C MET A 86 8.34 11.68 3.59
N THR A 87 8.48 12.82 4.24
CA THR A 87 9.60 13.06 5.17
C THR A 87 9.52 12.21 6.44
N ALA A 88 10.67 11.98 7.08
CA ALA A 88 10.74 11.26 8.36
C ALA A 88 9.84 11.86 9.44
N SER A 89 9.82 13.20 9.56
CA SER A 89 8.96 13.89 10.52
C SER A 89 7.48 13.68 10.23
N PHE A 90 7.09 13.74 8.95
CA PHE A 90 5.71 13.47 8.54
C PHE A 90 5.30 12.04 8.90
N LEU A 91 6.11 11.03 8.54
CA LEU A 91 5.80 9.63 8.81
C LEU A 91 5.73 9.33 10.31
N SER A 92 6.59 9.94 11.14
CA SER A 92 6.60 9.70 12.59
C SER A 92 5.35 10.21 13.33
N GLU A 93 4.55 11.07 12.71
CA GLU A 93 3.30 11.61 13.27
C GLU A 93 2.06 10.80 12.87
N LEU A 94 2.19 9.89 11.90
CA LEU A 94 1.05 9.13 11.39
C LEU A 94 0.63 8.00 12.34
N PRO A 95 -0.68 7.86 12.66
CA PRO A 95 -1.17 6.85 13.57
C PRO A 95 -1.14 5.44 12.97
N HIS A 96 -0.75 4.44 13.78
CA HIS A 96 -0.80 3.02 13.42
C HIS A 96 -2.15 2.38 13.81
N PRO A 97 -2.52 1.22 13.24
CA PRO A 97 -1.74 0.42 12.26
C PRO A 97 -1.67 1.06 10.87
N TRP A 98 -0.58 0.75 10.14
CA TRP A 98 -0.41 1.17 8.75
C TRP A 98 -0.68 0.03 7.78
N LEU A 99 -1.19 0.40 6.61
CA LEU A 99 -1.10 -0.38 5.39
C LEU A 99 -0.29 0.43 4.37
N VAL A 100 0.91 -0.05 4.04
CA VAL A 100 1.74 0.54 3.00
C VAL A 100 1.58 -0.29 1.73
N ILE A 101 1.35 0.36 0.58
CA ILE A 101 1.13 -0.28 -0.71
C ILE A 101 2.14 0.29 -1.70
N GLU A 102 2.99 -0.56 -2.27
CA GLU A 102 3.92 -0.21 -3.35
C GLU A 102 3.34 -0.66 -4.69
N ASP A 103 2.96 0.31 -5.52
CA ASP A 103 2.39 0.10 -6.86
C ASP A 103 3.04 1.01 -7.93
N ALA A 104 4.18 1.64 -7.61
CA ALA A 104 4.84 2.58 -8.51
C ALA A 104 5.83 1.93 -9.49
N HIS A 105 6.24 0.68 -9.27
CA HIS A 105 7.17 -0.07 -10.12
C HIS A 105 8.58 0.55 -10.26
N VAL A 106 8.94 1.51 -9.42
CA VAL A 106 10.20 2.24 -9.49
C VAL A 106 10.90 2.19 -8.14
N ASN A 107 12.21 1.86 -8.15
CA ASN A 107 13.06 1.89 -6.96
C ASN A 107 12.54 1.06 -5.78
N VAL A 108 11.94 -0.10 -6.08
CA VAL A 108 11.15 -0.92 -5.16
C VAL A 108 11.88 -1.20 -3.86
N THR A 109 13.08 -1.80 -3.90
CA THR A 109 13.85 -2.16 -2.69
C THR A 109 14.05 -0.97 -1.74
N ASN A 110 14.42 0.21 -2.29
CA ASN A 110 14.66 1.40 -1.48
C ASN A 110 13.35 1.98 -0.91
N VAL A 111 12.25 1.94 -1.67
CA VAL A 111 10.93 2.37 -1.20
C VAL A 111 10.48 1.49 -0.03
N LEU A 112 10.56 0.16 -0.16
CA LEU A 112 10.21 -0.77 0.90
C LEU A 112 11.08 -0.53 2.15
N SER A 113 12.41 -0.44 1.98
CA SER A 113 13.34 -0.19 3.06
C SER A 113 13.14 1.16 3.73
N TYR A 114 12.70 2.17 2.98
CA TYR A 114 12.39 3.48 3.54
C TYR A 114 11.22 3.40 4.52
N PHE A 115 10.09 2.85 4.09
CA PHE A 115 8.90 2.75 4.96
C PHE A 115 9.09 1.77 6.12
N ALA A 116 9.80 0.67 5.89
CA ALA A 116 10.08 -0.34 6.93
C ALA A 116 10.65 0.26 8.22
N ARG A 117 11.45 1.31 8.12
CA ARG A 117 12.08 2.00 9.28
C ARG A 117 11.07 2.67 10.21
N TYR A 118 9.90 3.04 9.68
CA TYR A 118 8.85 3.75 10.43
C TYR A 118 7.67 2.85 10.78
N MET A 119 7.58 1.67 10.17
CA MET A 119 6.50 0.70 10.44
C MET A 119 6.66 0.05 11.81
N SER A 120 5.54 -0.25 12.43
CA SER A 120 5.42 -0.91 13.74
C SER A 120 4.96 -2.36 13.61
N SER A 121 5.08 -3.14 14.67
CA SER A 121 4.53 -4.50 14.69
C SER A 121 3.04 -4.50 14.39
N ASN A 122 2.61 -5.43 13.56
CA ASN A 122 1.27 -5.60 12.99
C ASN A 122 0.91 -4.67 11.83
N ASP A 123 1.79 -3.75 11.40
CA ASP A 123 1.60 -3.06 10.11
C ASP A 123 1.75 -4.05 8.95
N TYR A 124 1.15 -3.70 7.81
CA TYR A 124 1.27 -4.46 6.59
C TYR A 124 1.91 -3.65 5.47
N LEU A 125 2.72 -4.35 4.68
CA LEU A 125 3.35 -3.86 3.46
C LEU A 125 2.94 -4.77 2.30
N VAL A 126 2.26 -4.21 1.31
CA VAL A 126 1.81 -4.92 0.10
C VAL A 126 2.60 -4.40 -1.09
N VAL A 127 3.17 -5.32 -1.88
CA VAL A 127 3.77 -4.98 -3.17
C VAL A 127 2.87 -5.51 -4.26
N GLU A 128 2.27 -4.60 -5.02
CA GLU A 128 1.40 -4.96 -6.13
C GLU A 128 2.18 -5.26 -7.40
N ASP A 129 1.54 -6.01 -8.31
CA ASP A 129 2.16 -6.48 -9.56
C ASP A 129 3.55 -7.07 -9.33
N SER A 130 3.70 -7.75 -8.20
CA SER A 130 4.99 -8.20 -7.70
C SER A 130 5.63 -9.31 -8.54
N GLY A 131 4.92 -9.86 -9.52
CA GLY A 131 5.47 -10.83 -10.47
C GLY A 131 6.73 -10.32 -11.18
N CYS A 132 6.78 -9.03 -11.51
CA CYS A 132 7.96 -8.39 -12.12
C CYS A 132 8.90 -7.74 -11.08
N LYS A 133 8.55 -7.73 -9.79
CA LYS A 133 9.30 -7.08 -8.70
C LYS A 133 9.94 -8.10 -7.73
N GLN A 134 9.88 -9.40 -8.04
CA GLN A 134 10.32 -10.47 -7.11
C GLN A 134 11.78 -10.33 -6.66
N GLU A 135 12.66 -9.85 -7.52
CA GLU A 135 14.06 -9.60 -7.17
C GLU A 135 14.19 -8.53 -6.08
N GLY A 136 13.50 -7.40 -6.24
CA GLY A 136 13.50 -6.32 -5.25
C GLY A 136 12.84 -6.71 -3.92
N VAL A 137 11.76 -7.50 -3.97
CA VAL A 137 11.12 -8.04 -2.77
C VAL A 137 12.04 -9.02 -2.05
N ALA A 138 12.72 -9.91 -2.78
CA ALA A 138 13.66 -10.88 -2.20
C ALA A 138 14.88 -10.17 -1.59
N GLU A 139 15.40 -9.15 -2.25
CA GLU A 139 16.49 -8.32 -1.72
C GLU A 139 16.06 -7.64 -0.41
N PHE A 140 14.90 -7.00 -0.40
CA PHE A 140 14.34 -6.39 0.82
C PHE A 140 14.19 -7.40 1.96
N LEU A 141 13.61 -8.57 1.70
CA LEU A 141 13.41 -9.61 2.72
C LEU A 141 14.71 -10.28 3.18
N SER A 142 15.80 -10.14 2.44
CA SER A 142 17.12 -10.65 2.85
C SER A 142 17.77 -9.79 3.94
N ASP A 143 17.32 -8.55 4.12
CA ASP A 143 17.78 -7.66 5.20
C ASP A 143 17.23 -8.15 6.55
N LYS A 144 18.13 -8.67 7.39
CA LYS A 144 17.77 -9.20 8.72
C LYS A 144 17.43 -8.12 9.75
N ALA A 145 17.70 -6.85 9.45
CA ALA A 145 17.37 -5.74 10.32
C ALA A 145 15.84 -5.52 10.40
N GLU A 146 15.14 -5.80 9.30
CA GLU A 146 13.69 -5.66 9.21
C GLU A 146 13.01 -7.03 9.24
N LYS A 147 12.12 -7.23 10.19
CA LYS A 147 11.43 -8.52 10.38
C LYS A 147 10.07 -8.49 9.73
N PHE A 148 10.01 -8.92 8.47
CA PHE A 148 8.76 -9.13 7.77
C PHE A 148 8.53 -10.61 7.51
N VAL A 149 7.27 -11.02 7.53
CA VAL A 149 6.85 -12.37 7.15
C VAL A 149 5.80 -12.28 6.04
N VAL A 150 5.89 -13.19 5.07
CA VAL A 150 4.86 -13.33 4.04
C VAL A 150 3.59 -13.88 4.70
N ASP A 151 2.48 -13.15 4.58
CA ASP A 151 1.20 -13.63 5.08
C ASP A 151 0.47 -14.44 3.99
N THR A 152 0.67 -15.73 4.04
CA THR A 152 0.07 -16.67 3.07
C THR A 152 -1.44 -16.76 3.18
N LYS A 153 -2.04 -16.32 4.31
CA LYS A 153 -3.48 -16.22 4.45
C LYS A 153 -4.09 -15.36 3.33
N TYR A 154 -3.42 -14.26 2.99
CA TYR A 154 -3.88 -13.35 1.95
C TYR A 154 -3.29 -13.69 0.58
N CYS A 155 -1.99 -14.00 0.50
CA CYS A 155 -1.35 -14.32 -0.79
C CYS A 155 -1.99 -15.54 -1.48
N ASP A 156 -2.42 -16.55 -0.71
CA ASP A 156 -2.89 -17.83 -1.23
C ASP A 156 -4.39 -18.09 -1.00
N PHE A 157 -5.16 -17.09 -0.56
CA PHE A 157 -6.57 -17.25 -0.19
C PHE A 157 -7.43 -17.84 -1.32
N PHE A 158 -7.27 -17.34 -2.53
CA PHE A 158 -7.98 -17.86 -3.72
C PHE A 158 -7.24 -18.99 -4.45
N GLY A 159 -6.10 -19.40 -3.94
CA GLY A 159 -5.13 -20.31 -4.55
C GLY A 159 -3.76 -19.65 -4.64
N ARG A 160 -2.73 -20.46 -4.79
CA ARG A 160 -1.35 -20.01 -4.77
C ARG A 160 -1.08 -18.93 -5.83
N ASN A 161 -0.68 -17.76 -5.38
CA ASN A 161 -0.34 -16.61 -6.24
C ASN A 161 -1.47 -16.20 -7.22
N MET A 162 -2.73 -16.26 -6.79
CA MET A 162 -3.87 -15.82 -7.60
C MET A 162 -4.11 -14.31 -7.51
N THR A 163 -3.47 -13.62 -6.58
CA THR A 163 -3.47 -12.15 -6.49
C THR A 163 -2.34 -11.55 -7.33
N CYS A 164 -2.34 -10.24 -7.55
CA CYS A 164 -1.20 -9.55 -8.17
C CYS A 164 0.00 -9.40 -7.21
N SER A 165 -0.18 -9.72 -5.93
CA SER A 165 0.83 -9.61 -4.87
C SER A 165 1.43 -10.98 -4.53
N HIS A 166 2.23 -11.54 -5.46
CA HIS A 166 2.83 -12.86 -5.32
C HIS A 166 3.84 -12.90 -4.16
N ASN A 167 3.52 -13.62 -3.07
CA ASN A 167 4.36 -13.71 -1.86
C ASN A 167 4.79 -12.33 -1.32
N SER A 168 4.01 -11.30 -1.52
CA SER A 168 4.37 -9.92 -1.22
C SER A 168 3.30 -9.13 -0.46
N ILE A 169 2.43 -9.84 0.26
CA ILE A 169 1.63 -9.28 1.35
C ILE A 169 2.39 -9.62 2.63
N LEU A 170 3.04 -8.61 3.19
CA LEU A 170 4.04 -8.76 4.24
C LEU A 170 3.53 -8.16 5.54
N LYS A 171 3.67 -8.91 6.63
CA LYS A 171 3.36 -8.45 7.98
C LYS A 171 4.64 -8.16 8.74
N LYS A 172 4.72 -7.02 9.41
CA LYS A 172 5.82 -6.64 10.29
C LYS A 172 5.66 -7.19 11.71
#